data_90e6d13993b3123b56e91074edbe1f3e
#
_entry.id   90e6d13993b3123b56e91074edbe1f3e
#
_cell.length_a   1.000
_cell.length_b   1.000
_cell.length_c   1.000
_cell.angle_alpha   90.00
_cell.angle_beta   90.00
_cell.angle_gamma   90.00
#
_symmetry.space_group_name_H-M   'P 1'
#
loop_
_entity.id
_entity.type
_entity.pdbx_description
1 polymer ?
#
loop_
_entity_poly.entity_id
_entity_poly.type
_entity_poly.pdbx_seq_one_letter_code
_entity_poly.pdbx_strand_id
1 'polypeptide(L)'
;LAGATLTITGSGTVTIRASQAGDETRAAAPDQDRSFTVAKAPATVTLGNLTATYDGTPKAATSVTNPSGLLVVKTYNGSSTEPIAAGSYTVNATVVDADHHGSASATLVIIDLKTPHEDWRFTHFQTYDNQGNAADSADPDHDGIVNLTEFALGLDPKSPSTIPATLTLANGSMQFTYTRLIAAVAEINFSVEQSTELSTNHWTTLGVGSESLPFASDGTRHSVTVTIPATGTKRFVRLKLTPKQP
;
A
#
# COMPACT_ATOMS: atom_id res chain seq x y z
N LEU A 1 -29.49 52.61 33.53
CA LEU A 1 -28.27 52.08 32.93
C LEU A 1 -28.30 52.28 31.44
N ALA A 2 -27.88 53.43 30.97
CA ALA A 2 -27.68 53.66 29.55
C ALA A 2 -26.24 53.28 29.20
N GLY A 3 -26.05 52.32 28.26
CA GLY A 3 -24.78 52.05 27.60
C GLY A 3 -23.89 50.93 28.15
N ALA A 4 -24.37 50.02 29.02
CA ALA A 4 -23.63 48.82 29.37
C ALA A 4 -23.74 47.75 28.28
N THR A 5 -22.59 47.34 27.72
CA THR A 5 -22.51 46.25 26.72
C THR A 5 -21.97 44.99 27.38
N LEU A 6 -22.67 43.88 27.23
CA LEU A 6 -22.17 42.54 27.59
C LEU A 6 -21.52 41.90 26.37
N THR A 7 -20.24 41.57 26.45
CA THR A 7 -19.54 40.87 25.39
C THR A 7 -19.43 39.38 25.77
N ILE A 8 -19.90 38.52 24.87
CA ILE A 8 -19.81 37.05 25.04
C ILE A 8 -18.46 36.63 24.46
N THR A 9 -17.60 35.98 25.27
CA THR A 9 -16.25 35.53 24.88
C THR A 9 -16.10 34.04 24.85
N GLY A 10 -17.10 33.26 25.30
CA GLY A 10 -17.09 31.79 25.33
C GLY A 10 -18.46 31.20 25.54
N SER A 11 -18.54 29.88 25.50
CA SER A 11 -19.76 29.12 25.80
C SER A 11 -19.92 28.88 27.31
N GLY A 12 -21.15 28.54 27.75
CA GLY A 12 -21.44 28.23 29.15
C GLY A 12 -22.58 29.06 29.73
N THR A 13 -22.76 28.96 31.06
CA THR A 13 -23.84 29.72 31.74
C THR A 13 -23.30 31.05 32.18
N VAL A 14 -23.98 32.13 31.74
CA VAL A 14 -23.71 33.50 32.17
C VAL A 14 -24.76 33.93 33.15
N THR A 15 -24.37 34.43 34.30
CA THR A 15 -25.27 35.01 35.30
C THR A 15 -24.99 36.51 35.41
N ILE A 16 -26.01 37.29 35.19
CA ILE A 16 -25.98 38.73 35.35
C ILE A 16 -26.68 39.10 36.67
N ARG A 17 -25.98 39.83 37.54
CA ARG A 17 -26.51 40.33 38.78
C ARG A 17 -26.81 41.81 38.68
N ALA A 18 -28.02 42.16 38.98
CA ALA A 18 -28.38 43.56 39.18
C ALA A 18 -28.39 43.85 40.69
N SER A 19 -27.62 44.85 41.10
CA SER A 19 -27.57 45.30 42.50
C SER A 19 -27.75 46.82 42.57
N GLN A 20 -28.33 47.28 43.65
CA GLN A 20 -28.51 48.69 43.94
C GLN A 20 -28.20 48.91 45.44
N ALA A 21 -27.16 49.67 45.74
CA ALA A 21 -26.63 49.84 47.11
C ALA A 21 -27.47 50.71 48.04
N GLY A 22 -28.51 51.35 47.54
CA GLY A 22 -29.23 52.35 48.26
C GLY A 22 -28.52 53.72 48.31
N ASP A 23 -29.08 54.64 49.04
CA ASP A 23 -28.54 55.97 49.32
C ASP A 23 -29.00 56.45 50.73
N GLU A 24 -28.70 57.67 51.10
CA GLU A 24 -29.07 58.24 52.42
C GLU A 24 -30.58 58.28 52.71
N THR A 25 -31.37 58.10 51.64
CA THR A 25 -32.86 58.22 51.71
C THR A 25 -33.56 56.88 51.41
N ARG A 26 -32.86 55.88 50.84
CA ARG A 26 -33.41 54.61 50.39
C ARG A 26 -32.51 53.45 50.74
N ALA A 27 -33.08 52.40 51.29
CA ALA A 27 -32.37 51.14 51.55
C ALA A 27 -31.94 50.47 50.27
N ALA A 28 -30.86 49.64 50.34
CA ALA A 28 -30.44 48.79 49.26
C ALA A 28 -31.57 47.83 48.78
N ALA A 29 -31.72 47.66 47.50
CA ALA A 29 -32.63 46.68 46.95
C ALA A 29 -32.00 45.28 46.99
N PRO A 30 -32.79 44.20 47.15
CA PRO A 30 -32.29 42.84 47.02
C PRO A 30 -31.70 42.63 45.64
N ASP A 31 -30.53 41.95 45.60
CA ASP A 31 -29.88 41.56 44.33
C ASP A 31 -30.83 40.69 43.52
N GLN A 32 -30.80 40.87 42.19
CA GLN A 32 -31.56 40.08 41.24
C GLN A 32 -30.61 39.43 40.25
N ASP A 33 -30.62 38.08 40.21
CA ASP A 33 -29.81 37.29 39.33
C ASP A 33 -30.68 36.83 38.11
N ARG A 34 -30.10 36.87 36.93
CA ARG A 34 -30.64 36.30 35.69
C ARG A 34 -29.53 35.51 34.98
N SER A 35 -29.82 34.26 34.68
CA SER A 35 -28.89 33.39 33.97
C SER A 35 -29.41 33.01 32.58
N PHE A 36 -28.49 32.89 31.64
CA PHE A 36 -28.75 32.30 30.32
C PHE A 36 -27.55 31.46 29.90
N THR A 37 -27.78 30.52 28.98
CA THR A 37 -26.73 29.63 28.48
C THR A 37 -26.31 30.06 27.07
N VAL A 38 -24.99 30.18 26.87
CA VAL A 38 -24.37 30.38 25.58
C VAL A 38 -23.97 29.00 25.05
N ALA A 39 -24.53 28.61 23.93
CA ALA A 39 -24.19 27.33 23.30
C ALA A 39 -22.80 27.41 22.65
N LYS A 40 -22.15 26.25 22.49
CA LYS A 40 -20.91 26.14 21.73
C LYS A 40 -21.15 26.56 20.27
N ALA A 41 -20.19 27.27 19.68
CA ALA A 41 -20.22 27.65 18.26
C ALA A 41 -20.02 26.42 17.35
N PRO A 42 -20.66 26.33 16.20
CA PRO A 42 -20.44 25.25 15.26
C PRO A 42 -19.04 25.36 14.64
N ALA A 43 -18.38 24.22 14.49
CA ALA A 43 -17.14 24.06 13.74
C ALA A 43 -17.31 22.97 12.67
N THR A 44 -16.64 23.14 11.53
CA THR A 44 -16.60 22.09 10.52
C THR A 44 -15.31 21.29 10.63
N VAL A 45 -15.38 19.98 10.36
CA VAL A 45 -14.23 19.08 10.28
C VAL A 45 -14.21 18.48 8.88
N THR A 46 -13.06 18.59 8.19
CA THR A 46 -12.83 17.94 6.91
C THR A 46 -11.79 16.86 7.09
N LEU A 47 -12.11 15.62 6.72
CA LEU A 47 -11.21 14.48 6.75
C LEU A 47 -10.47 14.34 5.42
N GLY A 48 -9.21 13.93 5.49
CA GLY A 48 -8.33 13.63 4.35
C GLY A 48 -7.50 12.38 4.57
N ASN A 49 -6.65 12.01 3.60
CA ASN A 49 -5.85 10.77 3.58
C ASN A 49 -6.72 9.54 3.81
N LEU A 50 -7.82 9.43 3.04
CA LEU A 50 -8.81 8.38 3.20
C LEU A 50 -8.52 7.12 2.34
N THR A 51 -7.37 7.08 1.67
CA THR A 51 -6.88 5.90 0.94
C THR A 51 -5.40 5.74 1.20
N ALA A 52 -4.98 4.52 1.52
CA ALA A 52 -3.58 4.18 1.75
C ALA A 52 -3.29 2.76 1.23
N THR A 53 -2.03 2.45 0.93
CA THR A 53 -1.57 1.09 0.64
C THR A 53 -1.07 0.45 1.93
N TYR A 54 -1.38 -0.84 2.10
CA TYR A 54 -0.84 -1.66 3.18
C TYR A 54 0.67 -1.83 3.02
N ASP A 55 1.41 -1.53 4.07
CA ASP A 55 2.88 -1.69 4.15
C ASP A 55 3.33 -2.16 5.55
N GLY A 56 2.38 -2.66 6.36
CA GLY A 56 2.65 -3.09 7.73
C GLY A 56 2.74 -1.95 8.75
N THR A 57 2.55 -0.69 8.35
CA THR A 57 2.59 0.48 9.25
C THR A 57 1.20 1.06 9.50
N PRO A 58 0.97 1.73 10.68
CA PRO A 58 -0.31 2.39 10.96
C PRO A 58 -0.67 3.47 9.93
N LYS A 59 -1.95 3.57 9.58
CA LYS A 59 -2.49 4.53 8.62
C LYS A 59 -3.47 5.49 9.29
N ALA A 60 -3.13 6.77 9.29
CA ALA A 60 -3.92 7.84 9.90
C ALA A 60 -4.67 8.67 8.86
N ALA A 61 -5.96 8.90 9.08
CA ALA A 61 -6.68 9.97 8.41
C ALA A 61 -6.23 11.35 8.93
N THR A 62 -6.14 12.33 8.07
CA THR A 62 -5.91 13.73 8.46
C THR A 62 -7.23 14.45 8.75
N SER A 63 -7.17 15.56 9.48
CA SER A 63 -8.33 16.41 9.76
C SER A 63 -7.94 17.89 9.69
N VAL A 64 -8.83 18.68 9.11
CA VAL A 64 -8.74 20.16 9.09
C VAL A 64 -10.02 20.71 9.67
N THR A 65 -9.93 21.78 10.48
CA THR A 65 -11.09 22.42 11.11
C THR A 65 -11.30 23.85 10.61
N ASN A 66 -12.54 24.30 10.64
CA ASN A 66 -12.87 25.71 10.52
C ASN A 66 -13.86 26.09 11.66
N PRO A 67 -13.45 26.97 12.62
CA PRO A 67 -12.16 27.66 12.73
C PRO A 67 -10.95 26.71 12.78
N SER A 68 -9.80 27.19 12.29
CA SER A 68 -8.57 26.39 12.25
C SER A 68 -7.96 26.20 13.65
N GLY A 69 -7.22 25.10 13.84
CA GLY A 69 -6.45 24.84 15.06
C GLY A 69 -7.23 24.19 16.19
N LEU A 70 -8.49 23.77 15.98
CA LEU A 70 -9.25 23.04 16.98
C LEU A 70 -8.71 21.60 17.12
N LEU A 71 -8.64 21.10 18.36
CA LEU A 71 -8.28 19.72 18.62
C LEU A 71 -9.38 18.77 18.11
N VAL A 72 -8.97 17.74 17.35
CA VAL A 72 -9.86 16.72 16.82
C VAL A 72 -9.40 15.35 17.33
N VAL A 73 -10.28 14.63 18.00
CA VAL A 73 -10.11 13.21 18.35
C VAL A 73 -10.71 12.37 17.24
N LYS A 74 -9.95 11.38 16.78
CA LYS A 74 -10.38 10.43 15.73
C LYS A 74 -10.49 9.02 16.29
N THR A 75 -11.46 8.26 15.78
CA THR A 75 -11.60 6.83 16.04
C THR A 75 -11.78 6.09 14.72
N TYR A 76 -11.31 4.84 14.66
CA TYR A 76 -11.37 3.94 13.52
C TYR A 76 -12.18 2.70 13.92
N ASN A 77 -13.36 2.51 13.36
CA ASN A 77 -14.31 1.49 13.81
C ASN A 77 -14.55 1.52 15.35
N GLY A 78 -14.51 2.73 15.95
CA GLY A 78 -14.66 2.93 17.39
C GLY A 78 -13.37 2.84 18.22
N SER A 79 -12.26 2.36 17.68
CA SER A 79 -10.93 2.35 18.34
C SER A 79 -10.18 3.67 18.11
N SER A 80 -9.45 4.14 19.11
CA SER A 80 -8.52 5.26 18.97
C SER A 80 -7.18 4.87 18.31
N THR A 81 -6.94 3.55 18.14
CA THR A 81 -5.72 3.03 17.51
C THR A 81 -5.86 3.11 15.99
N GLU A 82 -4.82 3.62 15.33
CA GLU A 82 -4.75 3.69 13.89
C GLU A 82 -4.66 2.28 13.28
N PRO A 83 -5.42 1.97 12.22
CA PRO A 83 -5.43 0.65 11.60
C PRO A 83 -4.15 0.39 10.82
N ILE A 84 -3.71 -0.88 10.85
CA ILE A 84 -2.56 -1.38 10.07
C ILE A 84 -3.05 -2.29 8.93
N ALA A 85 -3.96 -3.21 9.24
CA ALA A 85 -4.40 -4.22 8.27
C ALA A 85 -5.16 -3.61 7.08
N ALA A 86 -5.08 -4.25 5.93
CA ALA A 86 -5.92 -3.92 4.79
C ALA A 86 -7.41 -4.07 5.13
N GLY A 87 -8.23 -3.18 4.59
CA GLY A 87 -9.66 -3.15 4.89
C GLY A 87 -10.27 -1.76 4.85
N SER A 88 -11.54 -1.68 5.23
CA SER A 88 -12.31 -0.43 5.30
C SER A 88 -12.60 -0.08 6.75
N TYR A 89 -12.30 1.16 7.13
CA TYR A 89 -12.44 1.65 8.50
C TYR A 89 -13.29 2.91 8.52
N THR A 90 -14.37 2.88 9.28
CA THR A 90 -15.15 4.11 9.54
C THR A 90 -14.34 5.01 10.47
N VAL A 91 -13.98 6.18 9.96
CA VAL A 91 -13.30 7.23 10.72
C VAL A 91 -14.34 8.20 11.25
N ASN A 92 -14.47 8.31 12.58
CA ASN A 92 -15.25 9.34 13.22
C ASN A 92 -14.30 10.36 13.85
N ALA A 93 -14.48 11.63 13.52
CA ALA A 93 -13.70 12.75 14.00
C ALA A 93 -14.60 13.70 14.78
N THR A 94 -14.20 14.07 16.00
CA THR A 94 -14.98 14.95 16.88
C THR A 94 -14.11 16.06 17.41
N VAL A 95 -14.59 17.29 17.35
CA VAL A 95 -13.94 18.46 17.92
C VAL A 95 -14.00 18.38 19.46
N VAL A 96 -12.85 18.56 20.10
CA VAL A 96 -12.72 18.66 21.56
C VAL A 96 -12.25 20.07 21.90
N ASP A 97 -13.22 20.95 22.15
CA ASP A 97 -12.98 22.37 22.44
C ASP A 97 -14.01 22.88 23.46
N ALA A 98 -13.64 23.91 24.23
CA ALA A 98 -14.52 24.49 25.22
C ALA A 98 -15.69 25.22 24.56
N ASP A 99 -15.43 25.97 23.49
CA ASP A 99 -16.35 26.92 22.89
C ASP A 99 -16.90 26.49 21.52
N HIS A 100 -16.39 25.38 20.97
CA HIS A 100 -16.80 24.86 19.67
C HIS A 100 -17.28 23.43 19.75
N HIS A 101 -18.17 23.04 18.81
CA HIS A 101 -18.59 21.66 18.59
C HIS A 101 -18.63 21.35 17.09
N GLY A 102 -18.26 20.13 16.72
CA GLY A 102 -18.32 19.68 15.35
C GLY A 102 -17.84 18.24 15.22
N SER A 103 -18.30 17.56 14.19
CA SER A 103 -17.87 16.19 13.89
C SER A 103 -17.93 15.92 12.40
N ALA A 104 -17.18 14.91 11.95
CA ALA A 104 -17.25 14.36 10.61
C ALA A 104 -17.07 12.84 10.65
N SER A 105 -17.60 12.16 9.65
CA SER A 105 -17.41 10.72 9.45
C SER A 105 -17.05 10.47 7.99
N ALA A 106 -16.09 9.54 7.75
CA ALA A 106 -15.67 9.12 6.42
C ALA A 106 -15.14 7.68 6.49
N THR A 107 -14.85 7.07 5.34
CA THR A 107 -14.24 5.74 5.27
C THR A 107 -12.78 5.86 4.85
N LEU A 108 -11.86 5.35 5.67
CA LEU A 108 -10.47 5.09 5.29
C LEU A 108 -10.39 3.69 4.69
N VAL A 109 -9.82 3.58 3.49
CA VAL A 109 -9.58 2.29 2.81
C VAL A 109 -8.08 2.03 2.76
N ILE A 110 -7.64 0.91 3.34
CA ILE A 110 -6.26 0.40 3.23
C ILE A 110 -6.29 -0.75 2.22
N ILE A 111 -5.57 -0.58 1.11
CA ILE A 111 -5.54 -1.51 -0.01
C ILE A 111 -4.30 -2.41 0.13
N ASP A 112 -4.49 -3.72 0.12
CA ASP A 112 -3.42 -4.69 0.01
C ASP A 112 -3.20 -5.01 -1.48
N LEU A 113 -2.13 -4.46 -2.04
CA LEU A 113 -1.75 -4.71 -3.42
C LEU A 113 -0.89 -5.97 -3.47
N LYS A 114 -1.49 -7.05 -3.92
CA LYS A 114 -0.75 -8.28 -4.18
C LYS A 114 0.16 -8.12 -5.38
N THR A 115 1.34 -8.75 -5.30
CA THR A 115 2.25 -8.81 -6.43
C THR A 115 1.76 -9.87 -7.44
N PRO A 116 2.16 -9.80 -8.72
CA PRO A 116 1.87 -10.85 -9.70
C PRO A 116 2.30 -12.24 -9.26
N HIS A 117 3.39 -12.35 -8.49
CA HIS A 117 3.86 -13.63 -7.95
C HIS A 117 2.96 -14.16 -6.82
N GLU A 118 2.49 -13.28 -5.92
CA GLU A 118 1.52 -13.64 -4.89
C GLU A 118 0.19 -14.10 -5.51
N ASP A 119 -0.31 -13.37 -6.53
CA ASP A 119 -1.54 -13.75 -7.25
C ASP A 119 -1.38 -15.08 -7.98
N TRP A 120 -0.20 -15.36 -8.55
CA TRP A 120 0.12 -16.66 -9.14
C TRP A 120 0.10 -17.78 -8.08
N ARG A 121 0.71 -17.57 -6.89
CA ARG A 121 0.64 -18.55 -5.79
C ARG A 121 -0.81 -18.80 -5.38
N PHE A 122 -1.60 -17.75 -5.23
CA PHE A 122 -3.02 -17.91 -4.87
C PHE A 122 -3.79 -18.69 -5.93
N THR A 123 -3.54 -18.41 -7.20
CA THR A 123 -4.18 -19.12 -8.32
C THR A 123 -3.91 -20.63 -8.28
N HIS A 124 -2.67 -21.01 -8.02
CA HIS A 124 -2.28 -22.42 -8.05
C HIS A 124 -2.44 -23.14 -6.71
N PHE A 125 -2.21 -22.46 -5.57
CA PHE A 125 -2.14 -23.08 -4.24
C PHE A 125 -3.17 -22.57 -3.24
N GLN A 126 -3.99 -21.60 -3.58
CA GLN A 126 -4.99 -20.95 -2.72
C GLN A 126 -4.38 -20.29 -1.47
N THR A 127 -3.13 -19.87 -1.57
CA THR A 127 -2.41 -19.10 -0.53
C THR A 127 -1.48 -18.08 -1.17
N TYR A 128 -1.26 -16.96 -0.48
CA TYR A 128 -0.26 -15.96 -0.85
C TYR A 128 1.11 -16.25 -0.21
N ASP A 129 1.15 -17.13 0.80
CA ASP A 129 2.34 -17.41 1.58
C ASP A 129 3.38 -18.21 0.79
N ASN A 130 4.65 -17.79 0.89
CA ASN A 130 5.78 -18.49 0.29
C ASN A 130 6.23 -19.66 1.17
N GLN A 131 5.36 -20.66 1.36
CA GLN A 131 5.59 -21.81 2.25
C GLN A 131 5.03 -23.12 1.70
N GLY A 132 5.57 -24.23 2.17
CA GLY A 132 5.12 -25.57 1.77
C GLY A 132 5.20 -25.78 0.26
N ASN A 133 4.15 -26.33 -0.34
CA ASN A 133 4.07 -26.55 -1.79
C ASN A 133 4.01 -25.26 -2.60
N ALA A 134 3.66 -24.12 -1.98
CA ALA A 134 3.64 -22.82 -2.62
C ALA A 134 4.97 -22.06 -2.50
N ALA A 135 5.97 -22.64 -1.83
CA ALA A 135 7.29 -22.01 -1.69
C ALA A 135 8.00 -21.89 -3.04
N ASP A 136 8.76 -20.83 -3.22
CA ASP A 136 9.55 -20.58 -4.43
C ASP A 136 10.52 -21.72 -4.79
N SER A 137 11.02 -22.41 -3.78
CA SER A 137 11.93 -23.55 -3.91
C SER A 137 11.24 -24.91 -4.00
N ALA A 138 9.90 -24.95 -3.89
CA ALA A 138 9.17 -26.20 -4.02
C ALA A 138 9.05 -26.63 -5.49
N ASP A 139 8.92 -27.93 -5.70
CA ASP A 139 8.69 -28.61 -6.96
C ASP A 139 7.54 -29.63 -6.73
N PRO A 140 6.28 -29.19 -6.80
CA PRO A 140 5.13 -30.00 -6.41
C PRO A 140 4.80 -31.14 -7.35
N ASP A 141 5.10 -31.02 -8.64
CA ASP A 141 4.84 -32.05 -9.68
C ASP A 141 6.06 -32.93 -9.98
N HIS A 142 7.22 -32.62 -9.35
CA HIS A 142 8.46 -33.38 -9.41
C HIS A 142 9.08 -33.49 -10.81
N ASP A 143 8.95 -32.42 -11.62
CA ASP A 143 9.57 -32.36 -12.95
C ASP A 143 10.99 -31.76 -12.92
N GLY A 144 11.47 -31.32 -11.76
CA GLY A 144 12.78 -30.69 -11.53
C GLY A 144 12.77 -29.17 -11.74
N ILE A 145 11.63 -28.55 -11.97
CA ILE A 145 11.47 -27.11 -12.11
C ILE A 145 10.76 -26.58 -10.85
N VAL A 146 11.42 -25.65 -10.15
CA VAL A 146 10.84 -25.07 -8.92
C VAL A 146 9.85 -23.95 -9.25
N ASN A 147 8.89 -23.71 -8.35
CA ASN A 147 7.82 -22.73 -8.49
C ASN A 147 8.28 -21.34 -8.95
N LEU A 148 9.42 -20.83 -8.44
CA LEU A 148 9.96 -19.53 -8.88
C LEU A 148 10.27 -19.53 -10.38
N THR A 149 10.82 -20.62 -10.89
CA THR A 149 11.13 -20.78 -12.32
C THR A 149 9.85 -20.92 -13.14
N GLU A 150 8.87 -21.63 -12.63
CA GLU A 150 7.58 -21.81 -13.29
C GLU A 150 6.80 -20.50 -13.38
N PHE A 151 6.72 -19.75 -12.28
CA PHE A 151 6.19 -18.37 -12.33
C PHE A 151 6.92 -17.52 -13.36
N ALA A 152 8.26 -17.51 -13.33
CA ALA A 152 9.06 -16.67 -14.21
C ALA A 152 8.84 -17.00 -15.71
N LEU A 153 8.65 -18.27 -16.03
CA LEU A 153 8.49 -18.76 -17.41
C LEU A 153 7.03 -18.98 -17.82
N GLY A 154 6.09 -18.81 -16.87
CA GLY A 154 4.66 -19.01 -17.10
C GLY A 154 4.28 -20.47 -17.27
N LEU A 155 4.88 -21.37 -16.50
CA LEU A 155 4.57 -22.80 -16.46
C LEU A 155 3.50 -23.11 -15.40
N ASP A 156 2.97 -24.32 -15.41
CA ASP A 156 2.00 -24.80 -14.40
C ASP A 156 2.71 -25.63 -13.34
N PRO A 157 2.74 -25.22 -12.05
CA PRO A 157 3.46 -25.90 -10.98
C PRO A 157 2.83 -27.23 -10.54
N LYS A 158 1.79 -27.66 -11.20
CA LYS A 158 1.06 -28.92 -10.89
C LYS A 158 1.02 -29.88 -12.05
N SER A 159 1.70 -29.56 -13.15
CA SER A 159 1.70 -30.37 -14.35
C SER A 159 3.11 -30.41 -14.97
N PRO A 160 3.78 -31.57 -14.97
CA PRO A 160 5.14 -31.68 -15.45
C PRO A 160 5.36 -31.03 -16.80
N SER A 161 6.36 -30.20 -16.89
CA SER A 161 6.66 -29.35 -18.04
C SER A 161 8.15 -29.40 -18.41
N THR A 162 8.54 -28.66 -19.43
CA THR A 162 9.94 -28.48 -19.79
C THR A 162 10.23 -26.99 -19.93
N ILE A 163 11.44 -26.59 -19.55
CA ILE A 163 11.86 -25.18 -19.71
C ILE A 163 11.71 -24.78 -21.17
N PRO A 164 10.92 -23.73 -21.50
CA PRO A 164 10.68 -23.27 -22.86
C PRO A 164 11.89 -22.46 -23.36
N ALA A 165 13.02 -23.14 -23.55
CA ALA A 165 14.26 -22.56 -24.05
C ALA A 165 14.87 -23.44 -25.13
N THR A 166 15.49 -22.76 -26.12
CA THR A 166 16.16 -23.41 -27.24
C THR A 166 17.53 -22.77 -27.46
N LEU A 167 18.49 -23.58 -27.91
CA LEU A 167 19.79 -23.12 -28.35
C LEU A 167 19.96 -23.54 -29.80
N THR A 168 20.10 -22.58 -30.69
CA THR A 168 20.26 -22.80 -32.15
C THR A 168 21.53 -22.14 -32.66
N LEU A 169 22.10 -22.68 -33.74
CA LEU A 169 23.20 -22.06 -34.51
C LEU A 169 22.61 -21.37 -35.71
N ALA A 170 22.77 -20.06 -35.84
CA ALA A 170 22.30 -19.26 -36.93
C ALA A 170 23.36 -18.19 -37.33
N ASN A 171 23.68 -18.09 -38.61
CA ASN A 171 24.63 -17.10 -39.15
C ASN A 171 25.99 -17.05 -38.41
N GLY A 172 26.52 -18.21 -38.00
CA GLY A 172 27.80 -18.31 -37.30
C GLY A 172 27.78 -17.85 -35.83
N SER A 173 26.61 -17.63 -35.27
CA SER A 173 26.39 -17.33 -33.86
C SER A 173 25.40 -18.30 -33.20
N MET A 174 25.57 -18.59 -31.94
CA MET A 174 24.54 -19.32 -31.19
C MET A 174 23.45 -18.32 -30.71
N GLN A 175 22.20 -18.77 -30.82
CA GLN A 175 21.05 -18.02 -30.34
C GLN A 175 20.38 -18.84 -29.22
N PHE A 176 20.38 -18.29 -28.03
CA PHE A 176 19.63 -18.83 -26.90
C PHE A 176 18.31 -18.08 -26.77
N THR A 177 17.22 -18.79 -27.02
CA THR A 177 15.87 -18.22 -26.98
C THR A 177 15.09 -18.86 -25.83
N TYR A 178 14.42 -18.06 -25.01
CA TYR A 178 13.54 -18.53 -23.95
C TYR A 178 12.28 -17.68 -23.87
N THR A 179 11.22 -18.24 -23.31
CA THR A 179 9.96 -17.54 -23.06
C THR A 179 9.86 -17.14 -21.61
N ARG A 180 9.35 -15.95 -21.32
CA ARG A 180 9.12 -15.47 -19.96
C ARG A 180 7.74 -14.85 -19.81
N LEU A 181 7.18 -14.92 -18.60
CA LEU A 181 5.95 -14.23 -18.25
C LEU A 181 6.21 -12.71 -18.15
N ILE A 182 5.37 -11.89 -18.78
CA ILE A 182 5.52 -10.42 -18.77
C ILE A 182 5.39 -9.90 -17.33
N ALA A 183 4.42 -10.41 -16.58
CA ALA A 183 4.19 -10.02 -15.18
C ALA A 183 5.39 -10.31 -14.27
N ALA A 184 6.16 -11.37 -14.56
CA ALA A 184 7.33 -11.73 -13.76
C ALA A 184 8.50 -10.74 -13.90
N VAL A 185 8.53 -9.93 -14.95
CA VAL A 185 9.61 -8.95 -15.19
C VAL A 185 9.68 -7.89 -14.10
N ALA A 186 8.57 -7.59 -13.43
CA ALA A 186 8.56 -6.65 -12.32
C ALA A 186 9.32 -7.17 -11.09
N GLU A 187 9.31 -8.49 -10.85
CA GLU A 187 9.78 -9.13 -9.62
C GLU A 187 11.03 -10.01 -9.80
N ILE A 188 11.33 -10.45 -11.02
CA ILE A 188 12.43 -11.36 -11.32
C ILE A 188 13.46 -10.68 -12.23
N ASN A 189 14.74 -10.86 -11.89
CA ASN A 189 15.86 -10.56 -12.78
C ASN A 189 16.16 -11.79 -13.62
N PHE A 190 16.11 -11.61 -14.93
CA PHE A 190 16.48 -12.62 -15.94
C PHE A 190 17.87 -12.32 -16.45
N SER A 191 18.77 -13.27 -16.36
CA SER A 191 20.11 -13.14 -16.95
C SER A 191 20.49 -14.43 -17.67
N VAL A 192 21.07 -14.29 -18.85
CA VAL A 192 21.68 -15.40 -19.58
C VAL A 192 23.17 -15.36 -19.30
N GLU A 193 23.71 -16.46 -18.81
CA GLU A 193 25.11 -16.60 -18.46
C GLU A 193 25.77 -17.67 -19.33
N GLN A 194 27.06 -17.47 -19.65
CA GLN A 194 27.86 -18.42 -20.39
C GLN A 194 29.12 -18.78 -19.63
N SER A 195 29.64 -19.99 -19.91
CA SER A 195 30.93 -20.46 -19.40
C SER A 195 31.59 -21.43 -20.40
N THR A 196 32.90 -21.56 -20.31
CA THR A 196 33.66 -22.62 -21.00
C THR A 196 33.78 -23.89 -20.19
N GLU A 197 33.37 -23.86 -18.92
CA GLU A 197 33.36 -24.97 -17.99
C GLU A 197 32.14 -24.94 -17.06
N LEU A 198 31.76 -26.06 -16.46
CA LEU A 198 30.58 -26.18 -15.60
C LEU A 198 30.86 -25.79 -14.14
N SER A 199 32.02 -25.25 -13.82
CA SER A 199 32.35 -24.85 -12.45
C SER A 199 31.59 -23.59 -12.03
N THR A 200 31.33 -23.44 -10.73
CA THR A 200 30.47 -22.39 -10.19
C THR A 200 31.00 -20.97 -10.38
N ASN A 201 32.30 -20.79 -10.60
CA ASN A 201 32.94 -19.46 -10.53
C ASN A 201 33.32 -18.86 -11.91
N HIS A 202 32.97 -19.52 -13.02
CA HIS A 202 33.39 -19.08 -14.36
C HIS A 202 32.23 -18.68 -15.27
N TRP A 203 31.10 -18.29 -14.67
CA TRP A 203 29.93 -17.82 -15.42
C TRP A 203 30.01 -16.31 -15.63
N THR A 204 29.88 -15.88 -16.87
CA THR A 204 29.82 -14.47 -17.26
C THR A 204 28.44 -14.15 -17.82
N THR A 205 27.85 -13.05 -17.36
CA THR A 205 26.56 -12.59 -17.86
C THR A 205 26.71 -12.06 -19.28
N LEU A 206 25.85 -12.51 -20.16
CA LEU A 206 25.65 -11.96 -21.49
C LEU A 206 24.76 -10.72 -21.42
N GLY A 207 24.90 -9.83 -22.39
CA GLY A 207 24.07 -8.62 -22.48
C GLY A 207 22.59 -8.93 -22.61
N VAL A 208 21.77 -7.90 -22.52
CA VAL A 208 20.32 -7.99 -22.67
C VAL A 208 20.00 -8.48 -24.08
N GLY A 209 19.17 -9.52 -24.20
CA GLY A 209 18.71 -10.03 -25.48
C GLY A 209 17.68 -9.09 -26.13
N SER A 210 17.47 -9.29 -27.42
CA SER A 210 16.35 -8.65 -28.11
C SER A 210 15.03 -9.32 -27.72
N GLU A 211 14.05 -8.52 -27.35
CA GLU A 211 12.70 -9.00 -27.06
C GLU A 211 11.85 -8.98 -28.34
N SER A 212 11.13 -10.07 -28.58
CA SER A 212 10.05 -10.07 -29.56
C SER A 212 8.74 -9.57 -28.92
N LEU A 213 7.82 -9.10 -29.74
CA LEU A 213 6.44 -8.79 -29.30
C LEU A 213 5.79 -10.01 -28.65
N PRO A 214 4.69 -9.83 -27.89
CA PRO A 214 4.02 -10.92 -27.16
C PRO A 214 3.82 -12.14 -28.06
N PHE A 215 4.35 -13.27 -27.64
CA PHE A 215 4.35 -14.52 -28.43
C PHE A 215 3.10 -15.37 -28.14
N ALA A 216 2.55 -15.29 -26.93
CA ALA A 216 1.32 -15.99 -26.59
C ALA A 216 0.11 -15.30 -27.22
N SER A 217 -0.87 -16.08 -27.67
CA SER A 217 -2.14 -15.57 -28.21
C SER A 217 -2.93 -14.71 -27.21
N ASP A 218 -2.63 -14.86 -25.90
CA ASP A 218 -3.20 -14.09 -24.79
C ASP A 218 -2.38 -12.85 -24.39
N GLY A 219 -1.22 -12.60 -25.03
CA GLY A 219 -0.36 -11.47 -24.75
C GLY A 219 0.37 -11.52 -23.41
N THR A 220 0.43 -12.69 -22.73
CA THR A 220 1.01 -12.82 -21.38
C THR A 220 2.49 -13.13 -21.34
N ARG A 221 3.08 -13.56 -22.47
CA ARG A 221 4.47 -14.02 -22.55
C ARG A 221 5.27 -13.32 -23.64
N HIS A 222 6.56 -13.11 -23.35
CA HIS A 222 7.55 -12.65 -24.34
C HIS A 222 8.56 -13.75 -24.65
N SER A 223 8.99 -13.84 -25.91
CA SER A 223 10.17 -14.58 -26.31
C SER A 223 11.39 -13.66 -26.27
N VAL A 224 12.45 -14.08 -25.62
CA VAL A 224 13.72 -13.33 -25.50
C VAL A 224 14.82 -14.13 -26.19
N THR A 225 15.53 -13.50 -27.13
CA THR A 225 16.65 -14.12 -27.83
C THR A 225 17.95 -13.40 -27.49
N VAL A 226 18.93 -14.16 -26.99
CA VAL A 226 20.28 -13.68 -26.71
C VAL A 226 21.24 -14.28 -27.69
N THR A 227 21.97 -13.41 -28.41
CA THR A 227 22.99 -13.85 -29.40
C THR A 227 24.33 -14.03 -28.66
N ILE A 228 24.92 -15.21 -28.87
CA ILE A 228 26.16 -15.61 -28.24
C ILE A 228 27.20 -15.79 -29.34
N PRO A 229 28.33 -15.05 -29.35
CA PRO A 229 29.37 -15.24 -30.36
C PRO A 229 29.89 -16.68 -30.36
N ALA A 230 29.90 -17.32 -31.51
CA ALA A 230 30.39 -18.71 -31.64
C ALA A 230 31.92 -18.76 -31.72
N THR A 231 32.63 -18.21 -30.72
CA THR A 231 34.09 -18.26 -30.63
C THR A 231 34.53 -19.32 -29.63
N GLY A 232 35.46 -20.20 -30.02
CA GLY A 232 35.99 -21.25 -29.16
C GLY A 232 35.33 -22.64 -29.40
N THR A 233 35.85 -23.67 -28.70
CA THR A 233 35.53 -25.07 -28.95
C THR A 233 34.43 -25.65 -28.06
N LYS A 234 34.08 -24.97 -26.95
CA LYS A 234 33.10 -25.47 -25.98
C LYS A 234 32.46 -24.31 -25.22
N ARG A 235 31.12 -24.31 -25.12
CA ARG A 235 30.37 -23.36 -24.31
C ARG A 235 29.17 -24.01 -23.63
N PHE A 236 28.93 -23.57 -22.42
CA PHE A 236 27.74 -23.83 -21.66
C PHE A 236 26.94 -22.54 -21.55
N VAL A 237 25.63 -22.61 -21.60
CA VAL A 237 24.70 -21.49 -21.45
C VAL A 237 23.66 -21.85 -20.41
N ARG A 238 23.32 -20.91 -19.57
CA ARG A 238 22.19 -21.07 -18.62
C ARG A 238 21.35 -19.81 -18.53
N LEU A 239 20.07 -19.99 -18.25
CA LEU A 239 19.19 -18.95 -17.77
C LEU A 239 19.32 -18.90 -16.24
N LYS A 240 19.59 -17.73 -15.69
CA LYS A 240 19.62 -17.48 -14.24
C LYS A 240 18.49 -16.54 -13.87
N LEU A 241 17.72 -16.95 -12.91
CA LEU A 241 16.58 -16.21 -12.36
C LEU A 241 16.91 -15.83 -10.91
N THR A 242 16.70 -14.57 -10.56
CA THR A 242 16.87 -14.10 -9.18
C THR A 242 15.74 -13.14 -8.82
N PRO A 243 15.08 -13.28 -7.65
CA PRO A 243 14.14 -12.29 -7.19
C PRO A 243 14.76 -10.90 -7.15
N LYS A 244 14.02 -9.87 -7.52
CA LYS A 244 14.41 -8.49 -7.25
C LYS A 244 14.26 -8.22 -5.77
N GLN A 245 15.18 -7.46 -5.21
CA GLN A 245 14.99 -6.95 -3.85
C GLN A 245 13.88 -5.89 -3.88
N PRO A 246 12.96 -5.89 -2.87
CA PRO A 246 11.90 -4.89 -2.73
C PRO A 246 12.44 -3.47 -2.53
#